data_d9e927dcfef9af22c2674227f80da120
#
_entry.id   d9e927dcfef9af22c2674227f80da120
#
_cell.length_a   1.000
_cell.length_b   1.000
_cell.length_c   1.000
_cell.angle_alpha   90.00
_cell.angle_beta   90.00
_cell.angle_gamma   90.00
#
_symmetry.space_group_name_H-M   'P 1'
#
loop_
_entity.id
_entity.type
_entity.pdbx_description
1 polymer ?
#
loop_
_entity_poly.entity_id
_entity_poly.type
_entity_poly.pdbx_seq_one_letter_code
_entity_poly.pdbx_strand_id
1 'polypeptide(L)'
;MAATGKPIVVVGGGMTGLAAAYYLRKFAGDAGIPARVTIVEASNRLGGKIETLRKDGFVIEKGPDSFLARKKAILELAADLGIDDELVPINPSGKKSYIVFRGKLHPMPDGLMLGIPTEIAPMLRTGLLSPLGKLRAGLDFVLPARKGGGDESIGAFLTRRLGREVVERIAEPLLAGIYAGDLDRLSLMATFPQFREAELRHGSLILGMRRAMRRRPAAGADGSPAARAGAEAEARSAASGNGAERSGAEPHAPSPADAILARFRGAPFLNFRRGLATIVEALERELAGADWRLGRRAVALRKGGAGDSGARYAVVLEDGEELAADAVIVTAPAWEAEKLLGDHVDCGMLRNVRYASVANVVLAFDKASFGREFHGSGFLVPRAEGRQITACTWTSSKWLHTSPPDKVLLRCYVGRAGDEDAVSLPDDQLVRLVRRDLEELIGVTAAPEMTEITRLHRSMPQYPVGHVEAMRDFRRRLAEALPGVWAAGAAFDGIGLPDCVRQARETAEAAIREWRDIAP
;
A
#
# COMPACT_ATOMS: atom_id res chain seq x y z
N MET A 1 11.24 -39.24 -12.09
CA MET A 1 10.31 -38.70 -13.10
C MET A 1 10.27 -37.20 -12.95
N ALA A 2 10.70 -36.44 -13.96
CA ALA A 2 10.59 -34.97 -13.92
C ALA A 2 9.10 -34.61 -13.82
N ALA A 3 8.74 -33.73 -12.89
CA ALA A 3 7.35 -33.32 -12.69
C ALA A 3 6.83 -32.67 -13.98
N THR A 4 5.83 -33.32 -14.58
CA THR A 4 5.19 -32.92 -15.85
C THR A 4 4.25 -31.73 -15.62
N GLY A 5 4.77 -30.53 -15.39
CA GLY A 5 3.97 -29.31 -15.23
C GLY A 5 4.58 -28.13 -15.98
N LYS A 6 3.72 -27.19 -16.44
CA LYS A 6 4.19 -25.95 -17.09
C LYS A 6 5.07 -25.17 -16.13
N PRO A 7 6.31 -24.85 -16.49
CA PRO A 7 7.22 -24.11 -15.62
C PRO A 7 6.84 -22.63 -15.58
N ILE A 8 6.68 -22.12 -14.35
CA ILE A 8 6.40 -20.70 -14.07
C ILE A 8 7.50 -20.16 -13.19
N VAL A 9 8.04 -19.01 -13.53
CA VAL A 9 8.99 -18.32 -12.68
C VAL A 9 8.39 -17.00 -12.18
N VAL A 10 8.36 -16.84 -10.85
CA VAL A 10 7.97 -15.62 -10.18
C VAL A 10 9.25 -14.93 -9.67
N VAL A 11 9.55 -13.75 -10.20
CA VAL A 11 10.72 -12.96 -9.80
C VAL A 11 10.33 -11.96 -8.72
N GLY A 12 10.80 -12.20 -7.49
CA GLY A 12 10.51 -11.43 -6.29
C GLY A 12 9.70 -12.21 -5.27
N GLY A 13 10.25 -12.39 -4.06
CA GLY A 13 9.62 -13.07 -2.91
C GLY A 13 8.92 -12.13 -1.94
N GLY A 14 8.56 -10.92 -2.37
CA GLY A 14 7.73 -9.97 -1.62
C GLY A 14 6.24 -10.35 -1.63
N MET A 15 5.39 -9.52 -1.00
CA MET A 15 3.94 -9.79 -0.89
C MET A 15 3.27 -10.09 -2.24
N THR A 16 3.61 -9.33 -3.28
CA THR A 16 3.03 -9.56 -4.63
C THR A 16 3.45 -10.90 -5.20
N GLY A 17 4.75 -11.24 -5.13
CA GLY A 17 5.25 -12.50 -5.70
C GLY A 17 4.72 -13.72 -4.96
N LEU A 18 4.71 -13.69 -3.63
CA LEU A 18 4.15 -14.78 -2.83
C LEU A 18 2.65 -14.98 -3.09
N ALA A 19 1.87 -13.90 -3.12
CA ALA A 19 0.45 -13.98 -3.45
C ALA A 19 0.21 -14.46 -4.88
N ALA A 20 1.04 -14.03 -5.86
CA ALA A 20 0.96 -14.50 -7.24
C ALA A 20 1.25 -16.00 -7.35
N ALA A 21 2.30 -16.48 -6.69
CA ALA A 21 2.64 -17.91 -6.64
C ALA A 21 1.52 -18.74 -6.01
N TYR A 22 0.92 -18.24 -4.92
CA TYR A 22 -0.24 -18.88 -4.28
C TYR A 22 -1.43 -18.98 -5.22
N TYR A 23 -1.86 -17.85 -5.81
CA TYR A 23 -3.01 -17.83 -6.72
C TYR A 23 -2.76 -18.62 -8.00
N LEU A 24 -1.53 -18.63 -8.54
CA LEU A 24 -1.17 -19.48 -9.68
C LEU A 24 -1.40 -20.96 -9.35
N ARG A 25 -0.91 -21.45 -8.20
CA ARG A 25 -1.12 -22.84 -7.78
C ARG A 25 -2.60 -23.15 -7.57
N LYS A 26 -3.32 -22.26 -6.88
CA LYS A 26 -4.76 -22.41 -6.62
C LYS A 26 -5.54 -22.51 -7.92
N PHE A 27 -5.41 -21.53 -8.82
CA PHE A 27 -6.18 -21.48 -10.06
C PHE A 27 -5.75 -22.54 -11.09
N ALA A 28 -4.47 -22.90 -11.12
CA ALA A 28 -4.00 -24.02 -11.93
C ALA A 28 -4.61 -25.36 -11.44
N GLY A 29 -4.63 -25.57 -10.12
CA GLY A 29 -5.29 -26.74 -9.51
C GLY A 29 -6.79 -26.78 -9.83
N ASP A 30 -7.50 -25.68 -9.65
CA ASP A 30 -8.93 -25.55 -9.96
C ASP A 30 -9.22 -25.82 -11.46
N ALA A 31 -8.28 -25.46 -12.34
CA ALA A 31 -8.37 -25.67 -13.79
C ALA A 31 -7.85 -27.05 -14.25
N GLY A 32 -7.31 -27.88 -13.37
CA GLY A 32 -6.68 -29.16 -13.72
C GLY A 32 -5.40 -29.02 -14.55
N ILE A 33 -4.73 -27.86 -14.50
CA ILE A 33 -3.51 -27.57 -15.24
C ILE A 33 -2.30 -27.86 -14.34
N PRO A 34 -1.43 -28.84 -14.69
CA PRO A 34 -0.20 -29.08 -13.95
C PRO A 34 0.73 -27.84 -14.08
N ALA A 35 1.07 -27.21 -12.96
CA ALA A 35 1.95 -26.06 -12.93
C ALA A 35 3.08 -26.28 -11.89
N ARG A 36 4.31 -25.94 -12.28
CA ARG A 36 5.48 -25.93 -11.41
C ARG A 36 5.96 -24.50 -11.21
N VAL A 37 5.76 -23.98 -10.00
CA VAL A 37 6.11 -22.60 -9.66
C VAL A 37 7.50 -22.57 -9.01
N THR A 38 8.40 -21.77 -9.59
CA THR A 38 9.71 -21.42 -9.01
C THR A 38 9.68 -19.95 -8.59
N ILE A 39 10.08 -19.66 -7.36
CA ILE A 39 10.16 -18.29 -6.83
C ILE A 39 11.62 -17.91 -6.67
N VAL A 40 12.02 -16.82 -7.31
CA VAL A 40 13.37 -16.25 -7.26
C VAL A 40 13.36 -15.00 -6.40
N GLU A 41 14.14 -14.98 -5.32
CA GLU A 41 14.25 -13.85 -4.41
C GLU A 41 15.73 -13.51 -4.16
N ALA A 42 16.08 -12.24 -4.37
CA ALA A 42 17.46 -11.78 -4.26
C ALA A 42 17.99 -11.75 -2.81
N SER A 43 17.11 -11.67 -1.82
CA SER A 43 17.48 -11.75 -0.40
C SER A 43 17.35 -13.17 0.15
N ASN A 44 17.91 -13.40 1.33
CA ASN A 44 17.83 -14.70 2.02
C ASN A 44 16.53 -14.88 2.82
N ARG A 45 15.53 -14.00 2.64
CA ARG A 45 14.23 -14.08 3.32
C ARG A 45 13.08 -13.70 2.40
N LEU A 46 11.92 -14.21 2.72
CA LEU A 46 10.64 -13.90 2.07
C LEU A 46 9.97 -12.68 2.72
N GLY A 47 8.90 -12.18 2.07
CA GLY A 47 8.09 -11.07 2.58
C GLY A 47 8.50 -9.69 2.08
N GLY A 48 9.70 -9.54 1.50
CA GLY A 48 10.19 -8.26 0.98
C GLY A 48 10.25 -7.19 2.08
N LYS A 49 9.35 -6.19 2.02
CA LYS A 49 9.28 -5.11 3.03
C LYS A 49 8.48 -5.49 4.29
N ILE A 50 7.79 -6.61 4.29
CA ILE A 50 7.12 -7.13 5.50
C ILE A 50 8.16 -7.87 6.33
N GLU A 51 8.36 -7.37 7.54
CA GLU A 51 9.19 -7.99 8.56
C GLU A 51 8.66 -7.58 9.93
N THR A 52 8.39 -8.56 10.78
CA THR A 52 7.93 -8.35 12.15
C THR A 52 8.96 -8.93 13.13
N LEU A 53 9.48 -8.09 14.01
CA LEU A 53 10.31 -8.53 15.13
C LEU A 53 9.40 -8.89 16.30
N ARG A 54 9.52 -10.12 16.81
CA ARG A 54 8.84 -10.60 18.03
C ARG A 54 9.90 -10.88 19.08
N LYS A 55 9.96 -10.03 20.10
CA LYS A 55 11.00 -10.11 21.13
C LYS A 55 10.48 -9.55 22.45
N ASP A 56 10.72 -10.24 23.54
CA ASP A 56 10.43 -9.81 24.91
C ASP A 56 8.97 -9.30 25.09
N GLY A 57 8.00 -9.97 24.46
CA GLY A 57 6.59 -9.60 24.46
C GLY A 57 6.21 -8.45 23.53
N PHE A 58 7.16 -7.88 22.80
CA PHE A 58 6.90 -6.87 21.76
C PHE A 58 6.64 -7.52 20.41
N VAL A 59 5.75 -6.88 19.64
CA VAL A 59 5.49 -7.15 18.23
C VAL A 59 5.77 -5.87 17.45
N ILE A 60 6.91 -5.81 16.78
CA ILE A 60 7.44 -4.61 16.13
C ILE A 60 7.44 -4.80 14.62
N GLU A 61 6.67 -3.99 13.92
CA GLU A 61 6.69 -3.95 12.47
C GLU A 61 7.89 -3.15 11.97
N LYS A 62 8.74 -3.77 11.18
CA LYS A 62 9.93 -3.11 10.61
C LYS A 62 9.63 -2.42 9.28
N GLY A 63 8.59 -2.85 8.56
CA GLY A 63 8.10 -2.28 7.31
C GLY A 63 6.73 -1.59 7.44
N PRO A 64 5.71 -1.99 6.67
CA PRO A 64 4.34 -1.55 6.90
C PRO A 64 3.84 -1.97 8.28
N ASP A 65 2.88 -1.25 8.86
CA ASP A 65 2.32 -1.57 10.20
C ASP A 65 0.86 -2.02 10.16
N SER A 66 0.23 -1.91 9.03
CA SER A 66 -1.21 -2.20 8.88
C SER A 66 -1.65 -2.09 7.43
N PHE A 67 -2.89 -2.48 7.17
CA PHE A 67 -3.52 -2.29 5.87
C PHE A 67 -4.94 -1.76 6.01
N LEU A 68 -5.44 -1.14 4.93
CA LEU A 68 -6.80 -0.59 4.89
C LEU A 68 -7.84 -1.73 4.92
N ALA A 69 -8.68 -1.75 5.96
CA ALA A 69 -9.71 -2.77 6.13
C ALA A 69 -10.69 -2.86 4.95
N ARG A 70 -11.03 -1.72 4.33
CA ARG A 70 -12.01 -1.65 3.23
C ARG A 70 -11.57 -2.31 1.91
N LYS A 71 -10.28 -2.60 1.73
CA LYS A 71 -9.75 -3.23 0.51
C LYS A 71 -9.79 -4.76 0.65
N LYS A 72 -10.73 -5.40 -0.04
CA LYS A 72 -11.10 -6.81 0.16
C LYS A 72 -10.00 -7.82 -0.17
N ALA A 73 -9.14 -7.56 -1.15
CA ALA A 73 -8.19 -8.55 -1.68
C ALA A 73 -7.32 -9.22 -0.60
N ILE A 74 -6.81 -8.45 0.38
CA ILE A 74 -6.01 -9.01 1.47
C ILE A 74 -6.86 -9.77 2.50
N LEU A 75 -8.14 -9.41 2.65
CA LEU A 75 -9.08 -10.11 3.53
C LEU A 75 -9.48 -11.46 2.92
N GLU A 76 -9.71 -11.50 1.62
CA GLU A 76 -9.96 -12.72 0.87
C GLU A 76 -8.76 -13.66 0.97
N LEU A 77 -7.54 -13.13 0.78
CA LEU A 77 -6.33 -13.93 0.96
C LEU A 77 -6.17 -14.43 2.39
N ALA A 78 -6.47 -13.61 3.42
CA ALA A 78 -6.40 -14.04 4.81
C ALA A 78 -7.39 -15.18 5.11
N ALA A 79 -8.61 -15.09 4.56
CA ALA A 79 -9.61 -16.16 4.66
C ALA A 79 -9.18 -17.44 3.90
N ASP A 80 -8.66 -17.28 2.68
CA ASP A 80 -8.15 -18.40 1.88
C ASP A 80 -7.00 -19.15 2.60
N LEU A 81 -6.17 -18.43 3.37
CA LEU A 81 -5.06 -18.98 4.14
C LEU A 81 -5.47 -19.46 5.54
N GLY A 82 -6.74 -19.28 5.95
CA GLY A 82 -7.24 -19.66 7.28
C GLY A 82 -6.59 -18.88 8.43
N ILE A 83 -6.25 -17.60 8.22
CA ILE A 83 -5.63 -16.73 9.24
C ILE A 83 -6.47 -15.49 9.54
N ASP A 84 -7.73 -15.45 9.15
CA ASP A 84 -8.61 -14.29 9.38
C ASP A 84 -9.03 -14.11 10.84
N ASP A 85 -8.92 -15.14 11.67
CA ASP A 85 -9.07 -15.08 13.11
C ASP A 85 -7.91 -14.37 13.85
N GLU A 86 -6.73 -14.31 13.22
CA GLU A 86 -5.58 -13.55 13.70
C GLU A 86 -5.70 -12.02 13.47
N LEU A 87 -6.72 -11.58 12.71
CA LEU A 87 -6.92 -10.16 12.43
C LEU A 87 -7.32 -9.39 13.68
N VAL A 88 -6.72 -8.22 13.86
CA VAL A 88 -7.00 -7.29 14.96
C VAL A 88 -7.20 -5.87 14.43
N PRO A 89 -8.19 -5.13 14.97
CA PRO A 89 -8.41 -3.73 14.62
C PRO A 89 -7.52 -2.80 15.45
N ILE A 90 -7.43 -1.54 15.04
CA ILE A 90 -6.88 -0.50 15.90
C ILE A 90 -7.72 -0.34 17.17
N ASN A 91 -7.05 0.06 18.25
CA ASN A 91 -7.72 0.40 19.51
C ASN A 91 -8.79 1.50 19.27
N PRO A 92 -10.05 1.29 19.67
CA PRO A 92 -11.09 2.30 19.53
C PRO A 92 -10.76 3.65 20.18
N SER A 93 -10.05 3.65 21.31
CA SER A 93 -9.55 4.85 21.98
C SER A 93 -8.35 5.49 21.26
N GLY A 94 -7.68 4.73 20.39
CA GLY A 94 -6.53 5.17 19.58
C GLY A 94 -6.90 5.91 18.27
N LYS A 95 -8.16 6.27 18.05
CA LYS A 95 -8.61 6.88 16.78
C LYS A 95 -8.17 8.32 16.57
N LYS A 96 -7.88 9.07 17.63
CA LYS A 96 -7.45 10.47 17.51
C LYS A 96 -6.02 10.55 16.97
N SER A 97 -5.80 11.45 16.02
CA SER A 97 -4.48 11.78 15.50
C SER A 97 -4.24 13.27 15.64
N TYR A 98 -2.98 13.66 15.64
CA TYR A 98 -2.57 15.04 15.79
C TYR A 98 -1.69 15.48 14.62
N ILE A 99 -1.61 16.78 14.39
CA ILE A 99 -0.71 17.43 13.44
C ILE A 99 0.13 18.43 14.23
N VAL A 100 1.43 18.45 13.99
CA VAL A 100 2.31 19.49 14.53
C VAL A 100 2.07 20.79 13.78
N PHE A 101 1.86 21.87 14.51
CA PHE A 101 1.78 23.22 13.96
C PHE A 101 2.38 24.21 14.94
N ARG A 102 3.42 24.94 14.49
CA ARG A 102 4.22 25.88 15.31
C ARG A 102 4.77 25.20 16.57
N GLY A 103 5.33 24.01 16.41
CA GLY A 103 5.93 23.21 17.46
C GLY A 103 4.95 22.64 18.50
N LYS A 104 3.64 22.66 18.27
CA LYS A 104 2.61 22.13 19.18
C LYS A 104 1.72 21.13 18.47
N LEU A 105 1.22 20.14 19.24
CA LEU A 105 0.24 19.18 18.75
C LEU A 105 -1.15 19.81 18.68
N HIS A 106 -1.74 19.80 17.50
CA HIS A 106 -3.12 20.18 17.26
C HIS A 106 -3.93 18.94 16.90
N PRO A 107 -5.13 18.73 17.47
CA PRO A 107 -5.99 17.64 17.05
C PRO A 107 -6.29 17.74 15.56
N MET A 108 -6.20 16.62 14.85
CA MET A 108 -6.68 16.54 13.47
C MET A 108 -8.19 16.82 13.46
N PRO A 109 -8.68 17.71 12.61
CA PRO A 109 -10.12 18.01 12.54
C PRO A 109 -10.93 16.75 12.25
N ASP A 110 -12.05 16.59 12.94
CA ASP A 110 -13.02 15.54 12.62
C ASP A 110 -13.62 15.76 11.22
N GLY A 111 -14.20 14.70 10.65
CA GLY A 111 -14.82 14.77 9.34
C GLY A 111 -13.83 14.96 8.17
N LEU A 112 -12.58 14.54 8.33
CA LEU A 112 -11.61 14.45 7.22
C LEU A 112 -11.70 13.07 6.55
N MET A 113 -11.76 13.06 5.24
CA MET A 113 -11.59 11.85 4.43
C MET A 113 -10.38 12.03 3.51
N LEU A 114 -9.29 11.29 3.79
CA LEU A 114 -8.02 11.45 3.07
C LEU A 114 -7.51 12.91 3.06
N GLY A 115 -7.63 13.60 4.18
CA GLY A 115 -7.22 15.01 4.29
C GLY A 115 -8.19 16.03 3.70
N ILE A 116 -9.29 15.59 3.09
CA ILE A 116 -10.31 16.46 2.50
C ILE A 116 -11.44 16.68 3.49
N PRO A 117 -11.82 17.92 3.78
CA PRO A 117 -12.94 18.24 4.66
C PRO A 117 -14.27 17.69 4.11
N THR A 118 -14.99 16.92 4.90
CA THR A 118 -16.36 16.48 4.59
C THR A 118 -17.38 17.11 5.52
N GLU A 119 -16.92 17.69 6.62
CA GLU A 119 -17.71 18.46 7.59
C GLU A 119 -17.19 19.89 7.71
N ILE A 120 -18.09 20.86 7.72
CA ILE A 120 -17.73 22.29 7.74
C ILE A 120 -17.38 22.75 9.17
N ALA A 121 -18.17 22.33 10.17
CA ALA A 121 -18.02 22.82 11.54
C ALA A 121 -16.64 22.52 12.17
N PRO A 122 -16.05 21.32 12.06
CA PRO A 122 -14.70 21.06 12.54
C PRO A 122 -13.65 21.91 11.83
N MET A 123 -13.80 22.17 10.53
CA MET A 123 -12.89 23.03 9.77
C MET A 123 -12.94 24.50 10.18
N LEU A 124 -14.11 24.98 10.57
CA LEU A 124 -14.24 26.34 11.09
C LEU A 124 -13.60 26.51 12.49
N ARG A 125 -13.63 25.44 13.29
CA ARG A 125 -13.09 25.46 14.67
C ARG A 125 -11.59 25.20 14.75
N THR A 126 -11.00 24.55 13.76
CA THR A 126 -9.57 24.18 13.82
C THR A 126 -8.67 25.42 13.90
N GLY A 127 -7.63 25.33 14.75
CA GLY A 127 -6.54 26.29 14.83
C GLY A 127 -5.46 26.12 13.76
N LEU A 128 -5.54 25.05 12.95
CA LEU A 128 -4.56 24.76 11.89
C LEU A 128 -4.66 25.77 10.73
N LEU A 129 -5.82 26.36 10.49
CA LEU A 129 -6.06 27.27 9.36
C LEU A 129 -6.35 28.70 9.82
N SER A 130 -5.80 29.66 9.08
CA SER A 130 -6.16 31.06 9.24
C SER A 130 -7.59 31.34 8.75
N PRO A 131 -8.22 32.46 9.15
CA PRO A 131 -9.53 32.86 8.60
C PRO A 131 -9.53 32.94 7.07
N LEU A 132 -8.46 33.47 6.46
CA LEU A 132 -8.30 33.54 5.01
C LEU A 132 -8.13 32.15 4.39
N GLY A 133 -7.40 31.25 5.04
CA GLY A 133 -7.26 29.86 4.61
C GLY A 133 -8.60 29.10 4.62
N LYS A 134 -9.43 29.32 5.65
CA LYS A 134 -10.79 28.76 5.73
C LYS A 134 -11.68 29.29 4.61
N LEU A 135 -11.66 30.61 4.36
CA LEU A 135 -12.41 31.22 3.26
C LEU A 135 -11.94 30.68 1.91
N ARG A 136 -10.61 30.60 1.70
CA ARG A 136 -10.03 30.04 0.46
C ARG A 136 -10.46 28.60 0.22
N ALA A 137 -10.47 27.75 1.25
CA ALA A 137 -10.96 26.39 1.15
C ALA A 137 -12.46 26.33 0.80
N GLY A 138 -13.26 27.26 1.33
CA GLY A 138 -14.68 27.40 1.01
C GLY A 138 -14.98 27.73 -0.46
N LEU A 139 -14.02 28.35 -1.17
CA LEU A 139 -14.20 28.61 -2.61
C LEU A 139 -14.32 27.32 -3.45
N ASP A 140 -13.97 26.15 -2.91
CA ASP A 140 -14.20 24.87 -3.59
C ASP A 140 -15.65 24.65 -4.02
N PHE A 141 -16.62 25.23 -3.30
CA PHE A 141 -18.05 25.10 -3.62
C PHE A 141 -18.48 25.84 -4.89
N VAL A 142 -17.71 26.88 -5.29
CA VAL A 142 -18.05 27.75 -6.42
C VAL A 142 -17.04 27.73 -7.56
N LEU A 143 -15.84 27.19 -7.33
CA LEU A 143 -14.82 27.08 -8.36
C LEU A 143 -15.25 26.05 -9.43
N PRO A 144 -15.15 26.39 -10.73
CA PRO A 144 -15.48 25.45 -11.79
C PRO A 144 -14.54 24.24 -11.80
N ALA A 145 -15.07 23.09 -12.23
CA ALA A 145 -14.23 21.94 -12.50
C ALA A 145 -13.26 22.24 -13.66
N ARG A 146 -12.04 21.74 -13.58
CA ARG A 146 -11.06 21.87 -14.66
C ARG A 146 -11.59 21.13 -15.89
N LYS A 147 -11.68 21.83 -17.02
CA LYS A 147 -11.97 21.25 -18.33
C LYS A 147 -10.67 20.64 -18.88
N GLY A 148 -10.69 19.38 -19.24
CA GLY A 148 -9.55 18.66 -19.81
C GLY A 148 -9.26 17.33 -19.09
N GLY A 149 -8.79 16.33 -19.86
CA GLY A 149 -8.66 14.93 -19.43
C GLY A 149 -7.27 14.53 -18.94
N GLY A 150 -6.28 15.44 -18.87
CA GLY A 150 -4.92 15.10 -18.45
C GLY A 150 -4.77 14.93 -16.94
N ASP A 151 -3.82 14.07 -16.54
CA ASP A 151 -3.40 13.92 -15.17
C ASP A 151 -2.74 15.21 -14.64
N GLU A 152 -2.72 15.38 -13.34
CA GLU A 152 -2.04 16.48 -12.65
C GLU A 152 -1.48 15.98 -11.31
N SER A 153 -0.56 16.76 -10.70
CA SER A 153 -0.08 16.39 -9.37
C SER A 153 -1.14 16.61 -8.30
N ILE A 154 -1.08 15.82 -7.21
CA ILE A 154 -1.97 15.97 -6.05
C ILE A 154 -1.87 17.39 -5.50
N GLY A 155 -0.63 17.93 -5.35
CA GLY A 155 -0.38 19.26 -4.81
C GLY A 155 -1.03 20.36 -5.66
N ALA A 156 -0.86 20.31 -7.00
CA ALA A 156 -1.49 21.26 -7.92
C ALA A 156 -3.03 21.19 -7.84
N PHE A 157 -3.59 19.96 -7.85
CA PHE A 157 -5.02 19.75 -7.73
C PHE A 157 -5.58 20.32 -6.42
N LEU A 158 -5.00 19.92 -5.29
CA LEU A 158 -5.49 20.35 -3.98
C LEU A 158 -5.29 21.85 -3.73
N THR A 159 -4.16 22.43 -4.19
CA THR A 159 -3.92 23.87 -4.09
C THR A 159 -4.97 24.64 -4.89
N ARG A 160 -5.30 24.17 -6.09
CA ARG A 160 -6.34 24.78 -6.94
C ARG A 160 -7.72 24.69 -6.29
N ARG A 161 -8.06 23.57 -5.64
CA ARG A 161 -9.39 23.37 -5.01
C ARG A 161 -9.48 23.99 -3.60
N LEU A 162 -8.55 23.67 -2.72
CA LEU A 162 -8.64 23.97 -1.28
C LEU A 162 -7.72 25.10 -0.82
N GLY A 163 -6.73 25.45 -1.64
CA GLY A 163 -5.72 26.45 -1.28
C GLY A 163 -4.51 25.86 -0.57
N ARG A 164 -3.40 26.59 -0.64
CA ARG A 164 -2.08 26.16 -0.19
C ARG A 164 -2.03 25.82 1.30
N GLU A 165 -2.70 26.59 2.13
CA GLU A 165 -2.69 26.41 3.58
C GLU A 165 -3.29 25.07 4.03
N VAL A 166 -4.37 24.62 3.39
CA VAL A 166 -4.95 23.29 3.63
C VAL A 166 -3.98 22.19 3.15
N VAL A 167 -3.33 22.40 2.01
CA VAL A 167 -2.35 21.43 1.50
C VAL A 167 -1.19 21.29 2.47
N GLU A 168 -0.52 22.37 2.83
CA GLU A 168 0.70 22.33 3.63
C GLU A 168 0.48 21.86 5.07
N ARG A 169 -0.67 22.17 5.67
CA ARG A 169 -0.91 21.90 7.10
C ARG A 169 -1.74 20.66 7.38
N ILE A 170 -2.53 20.18 6.41
CA ILE A 170 -3.44 19.05 6.62
C ILE A 170 -3.21 17.94 5.60
N ALA A 171 -3.28 18.26 4.29
CA ALA A 171 -3.25 17.24 3.27
C ALA A 171 -1.84 16.66 3.06
N GLU A 172 -0.80 17.50 3.03
CA GLU A 172 0.58 17.06 2.83
C GLU A 172 1.02 16.07 3.93
N PRO A 173 0.95 16.40 5.23
CA PRO A 173 1.42 15.46 6.24
C PRO A 173 0.66 14.14 6.24
N LEU A 174 -0.62 14.15 5.86
CA LEU A 174 -1.43 12.94 5.81
C LEU A 174 -1.16 12.10 4.55
N LEU A 175 -1.20 12.72 3.37
CA LEU A 175 -1.07 12.02 2.09
C LEU A 175 0.39 11.68 1.77
N ALA A 176 1.31 12.59 2.10
CA ALA A 176 2.74 12.34 2.00
C ALA A 176 3.17 11.21 2.96
N GLY A 177 2.55 11.10 4.13
CA GLY A 177 2.78 10.00 5.07
C GLY A 177 2.49 8.62 4.49
N ILE A 178 1.53 8.51 3.53
CA ILE A 178 1.20 7.24 2.87
C ILE A 178 2.30 6.83 1.87
N TYR A 179 2.85 7.79 1.12
CA TYR A 179 3.81 7.55 0.04
C TYR A 179 5.25 7.95 0.39
N ALA A 180 5.49 8.56 1.56
CA ALA A 180 6.70 9.32 1.88
C ALA A 180 7.06 10.29 0.73
N GLY A 181 6.03 10.88 0.10
CA GLY A 181 6.11 11.48 -1.22
C GLY A 181 6.10 13.01 -1.21
N ASP A 182 6.40 13.56 -2.39
CA ASP A 182 6.24 14.96 -2.72
C ASP A 182 4.92 15.13 -3.49
N LEU A 183 3.93 15.79 -2.88
CA LEU A 183 2.60 15.96 -3.49
C LEU A 183 2.64 16.74 -4.80
N ASP A 184 3.65 17.59 -5.01
CA ASP A 184 3.79 18.37 -6.25
C ASP A 184 4.28 17.52 -7.44
N ARG A 185 4.72 16.29 -7.17
CA ARG A 185 5.22 15.35 -8.18
C ARG A 185 4.37 14.10 -8.32
N LEU A 186 3.61 13.73 -7.27
CA LEU A 186 2.80 12.53 -7.28
C LEU A 186 1.55 12.72 -8.16
N SER A 187 1.31 11.77 -9.05
CA SER A 187 0.12 11.66 -9.90
C SER A 187 -1.15 11.59 -9.07
N LEU A 188 -2.12 12.44 -9.36
CA LEU A 188 -3.46 12.37 -8.79
C LEU A 188 -4.18 11.08 -9.22
N MET A 189 -4.09 10.74 -10.50
CA MET A 189 -4.80 9.58 -11.06
C MET A 189 -4.25 8.25 -10.60
N ALA A 190 -2.93 8.16 -10.35
CA ALA A 190 -2.30 6.94 -9.84
C ALA A 190 -2.48 6.74 -8.32
N THR A 191 -2.85 7.79 -7.58
CA THR A 191 -2.91 7.73 -6.12
C THR A 191 -4.31 7.92 -5.56
N PHE A 192 -5.00 8.99 -5.96
CA PHE A 192 -6.32 9.40 -5.46
C PHE A 192 -7.28 9.80 -6.59
N PRO A 193 -7.56 8.91 -7.57
CA PRO A 193 -8.43 9.21 -8.72
C PRO A 193 -9.83 9.67 -8.29
N GLN A 194 -10.32 9.22 -7.13
CA GLN A 194 -11.60 9.62 -6.57
C GLN A 194 -11.72 11.13 -6.31
N PHE A 195 -10.61 11.85 -6.15
CA PHE A 195 -10.65 13.31 -6.00
C PHE A 195 -11.04 13.98 -7.31
N ARG A 196 -10.45 13.52 -8.42
CA ARG A 196 -10.80 14.00 -9.76
C ARG A 196 -12.23 13.63 -10.11
N GLU A 197 -12.66 12.44 -9.78
CA GLU A 197 -14.03 11.98 -9.98
C GLU A 197 -15.04 12.83 -9.19
N ALA A 198 -14.71 13.17 -7.93
CA ALA A 198 -15.53 14.05 -7.10
C ALA A 198 -15.68 15.45 -7.74
N GLU A 199 -14.60 16.04 -8.23
CA GLU A 199 -14.61 17.32 -8.94
C GLU A 199 -15.49 17.25 -10.21
N LEU A 200 -15.28 16.24 -11.06
CA LEU A 200 -15.99 16.11 -12.33
C LEU A 200 -17.50 15.87 -12.15
N ARG A 201 -17.88 15.01 -11.20
CA ARG A 201 -19.29 14.65 -10.97
C ARG A 201 -20.07 15.70 -10.18
N HIS A 202 -19.39 16.46 -9.32
CA HIS A 202 -20.08 17.34 -8.37
C HIS A 202 -19.66 18.81 -8.45
N GLY A 203 -18.72 19.16 -9.32
CA GLY A 203 -18.16 20.51 -9.43
C GLY A 203 -17.30 20.93 -8.24
N SER A 204 -17.30 20.16 -7.13
CA SER A 204 -16.63 20.45 -5.88
C SER A 204 -16.04 19.17 -5.29
N LEU A 205 -14.78 19.23 -4.86
CA LEU A 205 -14.11 18.14 -4.16
C LEU A 205 -14.79 17.85 -2.81
N ILE A 206 -15.08 18.88 -2.03
CA ILE A 206 -15.71 18.75 -0.71
C ILE A 206 -17.09 18.10 -0.83
N LEU A 207 -17.94 18.59 -1.76
CA LEU A 207 -19.28 18.03 -1.97
C LEU A 207 -19.21 16.56 -2.45
N GLY A 208 -18.31 16.26 -3.37
CA GLY A 208 -18.13 14.90 -3.87
C GLY A 208 -17.72 13.93 -2.76
N MET A 209 -16.69 14.28 -1.98
CA MET A 209 -16.21 13.46 -0.86
C MET A 209 -17.27 13.32 0.24
N ARG A 210 -18.01 14.39 0.56
CA ARG A 210 -19.14 14.34 1.50
C ARG A 210 -20.26 13.40 1.04
N ARG A 211 -20.60 13.42 -0.25
CA ARG A 211 -21.60 12.51 -0.83
C ARG A 211 -21.11 11.07 -0.82
N ALA A 212 -19.85 10.84 -1.12
CA ALA A 212 -19.24 9.51 -1.03
C ALA A 212 -19.30 8.93 0.40
N MET A 213 -19.08 9.76 1.43
CA MET A 213 -19.24 9.35 2.82
C MET A 213 -20.68 8.99 3.19
N ARG A 214 -21.66 9.80 2.74
CA ARG A 214 -23.09 9.58 3.03
C ARG A 214 -23.68 8.36 2.33
N ARG A 215 -23.12 7.98 1.17
CA ARG A 215 -23.51 6.77 0.42
C ARG A 215 -22.93 5.49 1.03
N ARG A 216 -21.98 5.58 1.95
CA ARG A 216 -21.57 4.44 2.77
C ARG A 216 -22.76 4.09 3.67
N PRO A 217 -23.31 2.86 3.64
CA PRO A 217 -24.42 2.51 4.49
C PRO A 217 -24.03 2.78 5.95
N ALA A 218 -24.80 3.62 6.62
CA ALA A 218 -24.76 3.68 8.06
C ALA A 218 -25.07 2.27 8.55
N ALA A 219 -24.24 1.73 9.40
CA ALA A 219 -24.38 0.40 9.92
C ALA A 219 -25.66 0.33 10.77
N GLY A 220 -26.75 -0.15 10.19
CA GLY A 220 -28.01 -0.42 10.88
C GLY A 220 -29.17 0.47 10.42
N ALA A 221 -29.71 0.25 9.24
CA ALA A 221 -31.11 0.51 8.91
C ALA A 221 -31.41 -0.12 7.54
N ASP A 222 -32.38 -0.99 7.52
CA ASP A 222 -33.23 -1.53 6.48
C ASP A 222 -32.82 -1.47 5.00
N GLY A 223 -32.96 -2.64 4.36
CA GLY A 223 -32.79 -2.90 2.95
C GLY A 223 -33.66 -2.06 2.03
N SER A 224 -33.25 -0.82 1.73
CA SER A 224 -33.87 0.05 0.76
C SER A 224 -33.30 -0.20 -0.65
N PRO A 225 -34.12 -0.20 -1.71
CA PRO A 225 -33.71 -0.42 -3.10
C PRO A 225 -32.63 0.55 -3.62
N ALA A 226 -32.46 1.72 -2.98
CA ALA A 226 -31.46 2.71 -3.34
C ALA A 226 -30.02 2.30 -2.96
N ALA A 227 -29.85 1.40 -1.96
CA ALA A 227 -28.54 0.86 -1.59
C ALA A 227 -28.00 -0.14 -2.61
N ARG A 228 -28.89 -0.82 -3.35
CA ARG A 228 -28.55 -1.76 -4.43
C ARG A 228 -28.02 -1.05 -5.67
N ALA A 229 -28.58 0.09 -6.02
CA ALA A 229 -28.14 0.88 -7.18
C ALA A 229 -26.73 1.51 -7.02
N GLY A 230 -26.28 1.77 -5.79
CA GLY A 230 -24.95 2.31 -5.49
C GLY A 230 -23.84 1.28 -5.62
N ALA A 231 -24.08 0.04 -5.20
CA ALA A 231 -23.15 -1.07 -5.33
C ALA A 231 -22.97 -1.50 -6.81
N GLU A 232 -24.03 -1.42 -7.59
CA GLU A 232 -24.00 -1.69 -9.03
C GLU A 232 -23.24 -0.62 -9.84
N ALA A 233 -23.20 0.62 -9.36
CA ALA A 233 -22.43 1.70 -10.00
C ALA A 233 -20.93 1.58 -9.76
N GLU A 234 -20.50 1.08 -8.59
CA GLU A 234 -19.10 0.77 -8.30
C GLU A 234 -18.59 -0.46 -9.08
N ALA A 235 -19.45 -1.47 -9.25
CA ALA A 235 -19.17 -2.63 -10.10
C ALA A 235 -19.04 -2.25 -11.58
N ARG A 236 -19.81 -1.26 -12.05
CA ARG A 236 -19.74 -0.78 -13.44
C ARG A 236 -18.51 0.09 -13.74
N SER A 237 -17.95 0.77 -12.74
CA SER A 237 -16.69 1.53 -12.88
C SER A 237 -15.46 0.60 -12.97
N ALA A 238 -15.55 -0.60 -12.39
CA ALA A 238 -14.53 -1.63 -12.51
C ALA A 238 -14.65 -2.46 -13.81
N ALA A 239 -15.80 -2.40 -14.49
CA ALA A 239 -16.16 -3.25 -15.63
C ALA A 239 -16.20 -2.52 -16.99
N SER A 240 -15.59 -1.32 -17.13
CA SER A 240 -15.48 -0.67 -18.45
C SER A 240 -14.35 -1.25 -19.32
N GLY A 241 -14.37 -2.56 -19.46
CA GLY A 241 -13.58 -3.34 -20.39
C GLY A 241 -14.30 -4.64 -20.71
N ASN A 242 -15.03 -4.64 -21.82
CA ASN A 242 -15.72 -5.75 -22.49
C ASN A 242 -17.13 -6.11 -22.00
N GLY A 243 -18.03 -6.03 -22.98
CA GLY A 243 -19.41 -6.42 -22.86
C GLY A 243 -19.58 -7.93 -22.67
N ALA A 244 -20.45 -8.28 -21.74
CA ALA A 244 -21.10 -9.58 -21.65
C ALA A 244 -22.49 -9.44 -21.05
N GLU A 245 -23.39 -10.21 -21.57
CA GLU A 245 -24.85 -10.20 -21.43
C GLU A 245 -25.35 -10.41 -20.00
N ARG A 246 -26.53 -9.82 -19.74
CA ARG A 246 -27.28 -9.95 -18.48
C ARG A 246 -27.85 -11.34 -18.33
N SER A 247 -27.39 -12.10 -17.34
CA SER A 247 -28.13 -13.20 -16.76
C SER A 247 -28.55 -12.83 -15.32
N GLY A 248 -29.78 -13.17 -14.95
CA GLY A 248 -30.38 -12.86 -13.65
C GLY A 248 -29.55 -13.45 -12.50
N ALA A 249 -28.99 -12.57 -11.67
CA ALA A 249 -28.18 -12.98 -10.55
C ALA A 249 -29.08 -13.21 -9.33
N GLU A 250 -29.10 -14.44 -8.83
CA GLU A 250 -29.54 -14.77 -7.47
C GLU A 250 -28.70 -14.00 -6.42
N PRO A 251 -29.21 -13.73 -5.21
CA PRO A 251 -28.46 -13.07 -4.17
C PRO A 251 -27.27 -13.95 -3.76
N HIS A 252 -26.07 -13.59 -4.21
CA HIS A 252 -24.84 -14.28 -3.81
C HIS A 252 -24.67 -14.21 -2.30
N ALA A 253 -24.32 -15.34 -1.68
CA ALA A 253 -23.86 -15.39 -0.29
C ALA A 253 -22.73 -14.36 -0.08
N PRO A 254 -22.67 -13.69 1.09
CA PRO A 254 -21.63 -12.70 1.37
C PRO A 254 -20.25 -13.35 1.22
N SER A 255 -19.33 -12.66 0.54
CA SER A 255 -17.95 -13.14 0.40
C SER A 255 -17.27 -13.26 1.77
N PRO A 256 -16.24 -14.11 1.94
CA PRO A 256 -15.47 -14.18 3.17
C PRO A 256 -14.97 -12.80 3.63
N ALA A 257 -14.55 -11.94 2.72
CA ALA A 257 -14.15 -10.57 3.02
C ALA A 257 -15.31 -9.72 3.58
N ASP A 258 -16.56 -9.93 3.12
CA ASP A 258 -17.71 -9.22 3.66
C ASP A 258 -18.04 -9.65 5.09
N ALA A 259 -17.87 -10.92 5.43
CA ALA A 259 -17.99 -11.42 6.80
C ALA A 259 -16.92 -10.81 7.73
N ILE A 260 -15.66 -10.74 7.27
CA ILE A 260 -14.57 -10.09 8.00
C ILE A 260 -14.87 -8.59 8.20
N LEU A 261 -15.31 -7.89 7.15
CA LEU A 261 -15.69 -6.48 7.24
C LEU A 261 -16.84 -6.23 8.22
N ALA A 262 -17.79 -7.14 8.31
CA ALA A 262 -18.88 -7.07 9.30
C ALA A 262 -18.36 -7.23 10.72
N ARG A 263 -17.40 -8.16 10.96
CA ARG A 263 -16.73 -8.38 12.24
C ARG A 263 -15.96 -7.13 12.71
N PHE A 264 -15.26 -6.46 11.81
CA PHE A 264 -14.45 -5.26 12.10
C PHE A 264 -15.09 -3.95 11.65
N ARG A 265 -16.42 -3.89 11.77
CA ARG A 265 -17.21 -2.72 11.34
C ARG A 265 -16.69 -1.41 11.94
N GLY A 266 -16.36 -0.45 11.07
CA GLY A 266 -15.86 0.89 11.46
C GLY A 266 -14.38 0.96 11.81
N ALA A 267 -13.62 -0.14 11.72
CA ALA A 267 -12.17 -0.10 11.80
C ALA A 267 -11.57 0.34 10.47
N PRO A 268 -10.78 1.42 10.42
CA PRO A 268 -10.15 1.87 9.18
C PRO A 268 -8.95 1.01 8.77
N PHE A 269 -8.25 0.45 9.76
CA PHE A 269 -7.04 -0.35 9.57
C PHE A 269 -7.12 -1.65 10.36
N LEU A 270 -6.48 -2.69 9.82
CA LEU A 270 -6.28 -3.99 10.45
C LEU A 270 -4.80 -4.36 10.42
N ASN A 271 -4.43 -5.20 11.39
CA ASN A 271 -3.15 -5.92 11.44
C ASN A 271 -3.44 -7.36 11.87
N PHE A 272 -2.43 -8.22 11.94
CA PHE A 272 -2.53 -9.52 12.58
C PHE A 272 -2.00 -9.47 14.01
N ARG A 273 -2.55 -10.29 14.89
CA ARG A 273 -2.17 -10.35 16.32
C ARG A 273 -0.67 -10.58 16.52
N ARG A 274 -0.06 -11.38 15.67
CA ARG A 274 1.37 -11.66 15.67
C ARG A 274 2.16 -10.79 14.69
N GLY A 275 1.54 -9.73 14.14
CA GLY A 275 2.12 -8.82 13.17
C GLY A 275 1.97 -9.29 11.72
N LEU A 276 2.30 -8.41 10.77
CA LEU A 276 2.10 -8.64 9.33
C LEU A 276 2.91 -9.81 8.77
N ALA A 277 4.00 -10.23 9.41
CA ALA A 277 4.73 -11.44 9.00
C ALA A 277 3.85 -12.70 9.03
N THR A 278 2.74 -12.71 9.77
CA THR A 278 1.79 -13.82 9.83
C THR A 278 1.26 -14.22 8.44
N ILE A 279 0.98 -13.25 7.57
CA ILE A 279 0.51 -13.57 6.21
C ILE A 279 1.63 -14.12 5.31
N VAL A 280 2.88 -13.67 5.53
CA VAL A 280 4.05 -14.20 4.82
C VAL A 280 4.32 -15.65 5.25
N GLU A 281 4.31 -15.91 6.57
CA GLU A 281 4.47 -17.25 7.15
C GLU A 281 3.37 -18.22 6.66
N ALA A 282 2.14 -17.74 6.51
CA ALA A 282 1.04 -18.54 5.97
C ALA A 282 1.23 -18.87 4.49
N LEU A 283 1.62 -17.88 3.68
CA LEU A 283 1.94 -18.10 2.26
C LEU A 283 3.13 -19.06 2.07
N GLU A 284 4.16 -18.96 2.90
CA GLU A 284 5.31 -19.84 2.86
C GLU A 284 4.89 -21.31 3.14
N ARG A 285 4.02 -21.55 4.12
CA ARG A 285 3.46 -22.88 4.41
C ARG A 285 2.68 -23.44 3.22
N GLU A 286 1.79 -22.64 2.64
CA GLU A 286 0.98 -23.05 1.49
C GLU A 286 1.83 -23.33 0.24
N LEU A 287 2.96 -22.64 0.13
CA LEU A 287 3.92 -22.77 -0.97
C LEU A 287 5.06 -23.75 -0.68
N ALA A 288 5.00 -24.57 0.37
CA ALA A 288 6.06 -25.51 0.75
C ALA A 288 6.49 -26.46 -0.39
N GLY A 289 5.59 -26.74 -1.36
CA GLY A 289 5.91 -27.54 -2.55
C GLY A 289 6.39 -26.74 -3.77
N ALA A 290 6.68 -25.45 -3.64
CA ALA A 290 7.28 -24.64 -4.71
C ALA A 290 8.81 -24.77 -4.71
N ASP A 291 9.42 -24.50 -5.86
CA ASP A 291 10.87 -24.38 -5.94
C ASP A 291 11.31 -22.98 -5.48
N TRP A 292 12.26 -22.93 -4.56
CA TRP A 292 12.78 -21.66 -4.01
C TRP A 292 14.21 -21.41 -4.46
N ARG A 293 14.49 -20.17 -4.89
CA ARG A 293 15.82 -19.63 -5.18
C ARG A 293 16.03 -18.38 -4.35
N LEU A 294 16.31 -18.58 -3.05
CA LEU A 294 16.62 -17.48 -2.11
C LEU A 294 18.07 -17.08 -2.20
N GLY A 295 18.39 -15.79 -1.97
CA GLY A 295 19.72 -15.23 -2.13
C GLY A 295 20.20 -15.27 -3.59
N ARG A 296 19.27 -15.33 -4.55
CA ARG A 296 19.57 -15.46 -5.97
C ARG A 296 18.85 -14.34 -6.75
N ARG A 297 19.60 -13.54 -7.43
CA ARG A 297 19.06 -12.44 -8.25
C ARG A 297 18.83 -12.89 -9.68
N ALA A 298 17.63 -12.64 -10.21
CA ALA A 298 17.38 -12.73 -11.64
C ALA A 298 18.01 -11.51 -12.34
N VAL A 299 18.84 -11.74 -13.34
CA VAL A 299 19.62 -10.69 -14.02
C VAL A 299 19.25 -10.50 -15.49
N ALA A 300 18.67 -11.50 -16.14
CA ALA A 300 18.21 -11.39 -17.53
C ALA A 300 17.01 -12.32 -17.79
N LEU A 301 16.22 -11.95 -18.79
CA LEU A 301 15.19 -12.78 -19.40
C LEU A 301 15.57 -13.02 -20.85
N ARG A 302 15.59 -14.26 -21.30
CA ARG A 302 15.88 -14.63 -22.69
C ARG A 302 14.67 -15.30 -23.33
N LYS A 303 14.46 -15.06 -24.62
CA LYS A 303 13.50 -15.82 -25.43
C LYS A 303 14.12 -17.17 -25.80
N GLY A 304 13.32 -18.22 -25.78
CA GLY A 304 13.79 -19.60 -25.89
C GLY A 304 14.11 -20.21 -24.52
N GLY A 305 13.86 -21.50 -24.35
CA GLY A 305 14.06 -22.18 -23.08
C GLY A 305 15.53 -22.42 -22.76
N ALA A 306 15.83 -22.71 -21.49
CA ALA A 306 17.12 -23.17 -21.03
C ALA A 306 17.38 -24.57 -21.61
N GLY A 307 18.44 -24.74 -22.39
CA GLY A 307 18.77 -25.99 -23.07
C GLY A 307 17.63 -26.50 -23.96
N ASP A 308 17.48 -27.84 -24.05
CA ASP A 308 16.47 -28.52 -24.88
C ASP A 308 15.07 -28.59 -24.22
N SER A 309 14.76 -27.69 -23.26
CA SER A 309 13.52 -27.75 -22.47
C SER A 309 12.24 -27.47 -23.25
N GLY A 310 12.33 -26.83 -24.44
CA GLY A 310 11.17 -26.42 -25.23
C GLY A 310 10.35 -25.27 -24.61
N ALA A 311 10.77 -24.73 -23.45
CA ALA A 311 10.10 -23.62 -22.78
C ALA A 311 10.22 -22.31 -23.59
N ARG A 312 9.27 -21.38 -23.37
CA ARG A 312 9.26 -20.09 -24.09
C ARG A 312 10.39 -19.16 -23.70
N TYR A 313 10.84 -19.22 -22.45
CA TYR A 313 11.77 -18.30 -21.83
C TYR A 313 12.79 -19.02 -20.96
N ALA A 314 13.93 -18.36 -20.75
CA ALA A 314 14.89 -18.67 -19.71
C ALA A 314 15.09 -17.45 -18.82
N VAL A 315 14.86 -17.58 -17.51
CA VAL A 315 15.22 -16.58 -16.50
C VAL A 315 16.64 -16.89 -16.04
N VAL A 316 17.57 -15.97 -16.27
CA VAL A 316 19.00 -16.12 -15.93
C VAL A 316 19.25 -15.54 -14.55
N LEU A 317 19.87 -16.32 -13.68
CA LEU A 317 20.29 -15.89 -12.34
C LEU A 317 21.74 -15.36 -12.37
N GLU A 318 22.11 -14.61 -11.34
CA GLU A 318 23.43 -13.97 -11.24
C GLU A 318 24.62 -14.96 -11.19
N ASP A 319 24.39 -16.19 -10.80
CA ASP A 319 25.38 -17.27 -10.78
C ASP A 319 25.42 -18.08 -12.09
N GLY A 320 24.64 -17.70 -13.09
CA GLY A 320 24.57 -18.36 -14.39
C GLY A 320 23.56 -19.49 -14.49
N GLU A 321 22.82 -19.85 -13.41
CA GLU A 321 21.70 -20.82 -13.48
C GLU A 321 20.62 -20.24 -14.42
N GLU A 322 20.13 -21.06 -15.35
CA GLU A 322 19.02 -20.71 -16.25
C GLU A 322 17.77 -21.50 -15.87
N LEU A 323 16.71 -20.79 -15.55
CA LEU A 323 15.42 -21.37 -15.20
C LEU A 323 14.48 -21.33 -16.41
N ALA A 324 14.10 -22.49 -16.93
CA ALA A 324 13.13 -22.61 -18.01
C ALA A 324 11.74 -22.13 -17.52
N ALA A 325 11.04 -21.35 -18.35
CA ALA A 325 9.72 -20.80 -18.02
C ALA A 325 8.82 -20.70 -19.25
N ASP A 326 7.57 -21.14 -19.12
CA ASP A 326 6.49 -20.84 -20.07
C ASP A 326 5.74 -19.57 -19.68
N ALA A 327 5.83 -19.19 -18.41
CA ALA A 327 5.30 -17.94 -17.88
C ALA A 327 6.28 -17.30 -16.89
N VAL A 328 6.35 -15.95 -16.90
CA VAL A 328 7.19 -15.19 -15.98
C VAL A 328 6.38 -14.05 -15.36
N ILE A 329 6.37 -13.96 -14.03
CA ILE A 329 5.76 -12.84 -13.32
C ILE A 329 6.86 -12.04 -12.63
N VAL A 330 7.09 -10.80 -13.07
CA VAL A 330 8.08 -9.89 -12.52
C VAL A 330 7.41 -9.02 -11.46
N THR A 331 7.79 -9.23 -10.19
CA THR A 331 7.28 -8.45 -9.04
C THR A 331 8.39 -7.62 -8.36
N ALA A 332 9.50 -7.49 -9.04
CA ALA A 332 10.67 -6.74 -8.60
C ALA A 332 10.43 -5.21 -8.64
N PRO A 333 11.27 -4.41 -7.94
CA PRO A 333 11.27 -2.97 -8.07
C PRO A 333 11.47 -2.50 -9.53
N ALA A 334 11.00 -1.27 -9.85
CA ALA A 334 10.99 -0.76 -11.22
C ALA A 334 12.37 -0.86 -11.92
N TRP A 335 13.45 -0.55 -11.21
CA TRP A 335 14.81 -0.61 -11.78
C TRP A 335 15.33 -2.04 -12.02
N GLU A 336 14.87 -3.02 -11.27
CA GLU A 336 15.20 -4.43 -11.53
C GLU A 336 14.31 -5.00 -12.65
N ALA A 337 13.03 -4.62 -12.66
CA ALA A 337 12.13 -4.96 -13.76
C ALA A 337 12.63 -4.35 -15.10
N GLU A 338 13.14 -3.14 -15.08
CA GLU A 338 13.76 -2.48 -16.26
C GLU A 338 14.95 -3.26 -16.77
N LYS A 339 15.85 -3.73 -15.90
CA LYS A 339 17.00 -4.55 -16.31
C LYS A 339 16.58 -5.87 -16.95
N LEU A 340 15.54 -6.51 -16.41
CA LEU A 340 15.05 -7.80 -16.92
C LEU A 340 14.32 -7.70 -18.25
N LEU A 341 13.60 -6.60 -18.48
CA LEU A 341 12.67 -6.44 -19.59
C LEU A 341 13.18 -5.50 -20.68
N GLY A 342 14.19 -4.66 -20.37
CA GLY A 342 14.62 -3.54 -21.20
C GLY A 342 15.21 -3.93 -22.56
N ASP A 343 15.75 -5.13 -22.70
CA ASP A 343 16.24 -5.65 -23.98
C ASP A 343 15.10 -6.06 -24.93
N HIS A 344 13.87 -6.19 -24.41
CA HIS A 344 12.73 -6.70 -25.16
C HIS A 344 11.62 -5.66 -25.37
N VAL A 345 11.49 -4.72 -24.44
CA VAL A 345 10.44 -3.69 -24.47
C VAL A 345 10.97 -2.37 -23.92
N ASP A 346 10.50 -1.25 -24.49
CA ASP A 346 10.86 0.06 -23.93
C ASP A 346 10.31 0.22 -22.51
N CYS A 347 11.22 0.30 -21.55
CA CYS A 347 10.98 0.47 -20.12
C CYS A 347 11.20 1.93 -19.65
N GLY A 348 11.17 2.92 -20.53
CA GLY A 348 11.42 4.32 -20.17
C GLY A 348 10.55 4.82 -19.04
N MET A 349 9.31 4.33 -18.95
CA MET A 349 8.41 4.68 -17.87
C MET A 349 8.86 4.10 -16.50
N LEU A 350 9.49 2.92 -16.45
CA LEU A 350 10.01 2.33 -15.21
C LEU A 350 11.19 3.14 -14.66
N ARG A 351 12.05 3.69 -15.53
CA ARG A 351 13.15 4.60 -15.15
C ARG A 351 12.66 5.88 -14.49
N ASN A 352 11.46 6.34 -14.84
CA ASN A 352 10.85 7.54 -14.26
C ASN A 352 10.22 7.32 -12.88
N VAL A 353 10.02 6.06 -12.45
CA VAL A 353 9.54 5.76 -11.10
C VAL A 353 10.68 5.96 -10.11
N ARG A 354 10.70 7.11 -9.45
CA ARG A 354 11.63 7.39 -8.36
C ARG A 354 11.21 6.65 -7.11
N TYR A 355 12.13 6.50 -6.16
CA TYR A 355 11.85 5.86 -4.88
C TYR A 355 12.39 6.71 -3.74
N ALA A 356 11.57 6.96 -2.73
CA ALA A 356 12.02 7.56 -1.50
C ALA A 356 12.59 6.50 -0.55
N SER A 357 13.61 6.88 0.20
CA SER A 357 14.17 6.12 1.32
C SER A 357 13.56 6.60 2.62
N VAL A 358 13.24 5.68 3.52
CA VAL A 358 12.68 5.98 4.84
C VAL A 358 13.36 5.14 5.91
N ALA A 359 13.36 5.64 7.14
CA ALA A 359 13.76 4.86 8.30
C ALA A 359 12.63 4.84 9.34
N ASN A 360 12.49 3.72 10.02
CA ASN A 360 11.69 3.58 11.22
C ASN A 360 12.61 3.49 12.43
N VAL A 361 12.38 4.32 13.43
CA VAL A 361 13.06 4.28 14.72
C VAL A 361 12.00 3.95 15.76
N VAL A 362 12.05 2.73 16.29
CA VAL A 362 11.14 2.25 17.32
C VAL A 362 11.84 2.36 18.66
N LEU A 363 11.17 2.98 19.63
CA LEU A 363 11.67 3.21 20.98
C LEU A 363 10.69 2.60 21.98
N ALA A 364 11.17 1.73 22.85
CA ALA A 364 10.40 1.19 23.97
C ALA A 364 10.86 1.81 25.27
N PHE A 365 9.91 2.09 26.15
CA PHE A 365 10.12 2.71 27.45
C PHE A 365 9.38 1.95 28.52
N ASP A 366 9.90 1.96 29.74
CA ASP A 366 9.13 1.59 30.90
C ASP A 366 8.04 2.64 31.16
N LYS A 367 6.80 2.19 31.42
CA LYS A 367 5.65 3.07 31.57
C LYS A 367 5.75 3.97 32.80
N ALA A 368 6.34 3.49 33.87
CA ALA A 368 6.51 4.27 35.09
C ALA A 368 7.52 5.41 34.90
N SER A 369 8.63 5.13 34.20
CA SER A 369 9.66 6.14 33.89
C SER A 369 9.24 7.11 32.78
N PHE A 370 8.34 6.68 31.90
CA PHE A 370 7.83 7.50 30.79
C PHE A 370 6.95 8.66 31.27
N GLY A 371 6.20 8.46 32.35
CA GLY A 371 5.47 9.52 33.08
C GLY A 371 4.33 10.21 32.33
N ARG A 372 3.88 9.66 31.19
CA ARG A 372 2.81 10.24 30.35
C ARG A 372 1.90 9.17 29.79
N GLU A 373 0.64 9.54 29.61
CA GLU A 373 -0.33 8.74 28.86
C GLU A 373 -0.67 9.43 27.54
N PHE A 374 -0.74 8.65 26.46
CA PHE A 374 -1.14 9.12 25.15
C PHE A 374 -2.54 8.61 24.79
N HIS A 375 -3.41 9.54 24.45
CA HIS A 375 -4.76 9.24 23.96
C HIS A 375 -4.82 9.49 22.46
N GLY A 376 -4.64 8.43 21.66
CA GLY A 376 -4.66 8.53 20.20
C GLY A 376 -3.69 7.58 19.51
N SER A 377 -3.54 7.77 18.19
CA SER A 377 -2.66 6.97 17.34
C SER A 377 -1.25 7.57 17.18
N GLY A 378 -1.10 8.87 17.42
CA GLY A 378 0.16 9.58 17.17
C GLY A 378 -0.04 10.91 16.47
N PHE A 379 1.04 11.42 15.87
CA PHE A 379 1.03 12.71 15.20
C PHE A 379 1.83 12.70 13.90
N LEU A 380 1.46 13.63 13.02
CA LEU A 380 2.10 13.90 11.74
C LEU A 380 2.85 15.22 11.81
N VAL A 381 3.98 15.31 11.11
CA VAL A 381 4.84 16.49 11.09
C VAL A 381 4.91 17.04 9.67
N PRO A 382 4.25 18.19 9.42
CA PRO A 382 4.35 18.86 8.12
C PRO A 382 5.80 19.23 7.79
N ARG A 383 6.15 19.23 6.52
CA ARG A 383 7.48 19.62 6.03
C ARG A 383 7.88 21.04 6.51
N ALA A 384 6.89 21.95 6.58
CA ALA A 384 7.10 23.32 7.03
C ALA A 384 7.59 23.47 8.48
N GLU A 385 7.46 22.44 9.33
CA GLU A 385 7.94 22.44 10.72
C GLU A 385 9.46 22.22 10.83
N GLY A 386 10.14 21.79 9.74
CA GLY A 386 11.60 21.64 9.69
C GLY A 386 12.16 20.56 10.62
N ARG A 387 11.35 19.56 11.00
CA ARG A 387 11.74 18.47 11.90
C ARG A 387 12.30 17.29 11.13
N GLN A 388 13.11 16.47 11.81
CA GLN A 388 13.68 15.27 11.21
C GLN A 388 12.68 14.12 11.15
N ILE A 389 11.81 13.99 12.18
CA ILE A 389 10.71 13.03 12.12
C ILE A 389 9.59 13.56 11.24
N THR A 390 9.01 12.67 10.43
CA THR A 390 7.85 12.97 9.56
C THR A 390 6.53 12.57 10.22
N ALA A 391 6.59 11.65 11.16
CA ALA A 391 5.47 11.19 11.98
C ALA A 391 5.98 10.44 13.21
N CYS A 392 5.12 10.33 14.22
CA CYS A 392 5.31 9.42 15.35
C CYS A 392 4.00 8.69 15.63
N THR A 393 4.02 7.35 15.57
CA THR A 393 2.91 6.50 16.01
C THR A 393 3.12 6.13 17.48
N TRP A 394 2.10 6.33 18.28
CA TRP A 394 2.02 5.80 19.66
C TRP A 394 1.56 4.36 19.59
N THR A 395 2.50 3.46 19.27
CA THR A 395 2.22 2.11 18.82
C THR A 395 1.46 1.30 19.86
N SER A 396 1.87 1.34 21.14
CA SER A 396 1.19 0.67 22.23
C SER A 396 -0.22 1.22 22.54
N SER A 397 -0.49 2.49 22.19
CA SER A 397 -1.82 3.09 22.30
C SER A 397 -2.71 2.74 21.09
N LYS A 398 -2.13 2.73 19.88
CA LYS A 398 -2.82 2.40 18.64
C LYS A 398 -3.14 0.90 18.52
N TRP A 399 -2.22 0.02 18.95
CA TRP A 399 -2.27 -1.42 18.82
C TRP A 399 -1.99 -2.09 20.18
N LEU A 400 -3.03 -2.58 20.86
CA LEU A 400 -2.91 -3.12 22.22
C LEU A 400 -2.09 -4.42 22.33
N HIS A 401 -1.85 -5.11 21.21
CA HIS A 401 -1.11 -6.37 21.15
C HIS A 401 0.39 -6.19 20.90
N THR A 402 0.88 -4.96 20.72
CA THR A 402 2.25 -4.71 20.25
C THR A 402 3.29 -4.58 21.34
N SER A 403 2.86 -4.44 22.60
CA SER A 403 3.77 -4.29 23.74
C SER A 403 3.19 -4.87 25.01
N PRO A 404 4.03 -5.25 26.00
CA PRO A 404 3.59 -5.55 27.37
C PRO A 404 2.82 -4.36 27.97
N PRO A 405 1.89 -4.62 28.94
CA PRO A 405 1.03 -3.58 29.53
C PRO A 405 1.79 -2.49 30.32
N ASP A 406 2.97 -2.83 30.85
CA ASP A 406 3.87 -1.95 31.59
C ASP A 406 4.84 -1.18 30.71
N LYS A 407 4.75 -1.32 29.38
CA LYS A 407 5.66 -0.69 28.40
C LYS A 407 4.93 0.30 27.49
N VAL A 408 5.68 1.30 27.03
CA VAL A 408 5.25 2.26 26.01
C VAL A 408 6.11 2.05 24.77
N LEU A 409 5.46 1.90 23.63
CA LEU A 409 6.12 1.71 22.34
C LEU A 409 5.80 2.89 21.42
N LEU A 410 6.85 3.61 21.00
CA LEU A 410 6.76 4.69 20.01
C LEU A 410 7.46 4.26 18.73
N ARG A 411 6.90 4.61 17.59
CA ARG A 411 7.49 4.41 16.27
C ARG A 411 7.58 5.73 15.53
N CYS A 412 8.79 6.21 15.31
CA CYS A 412 9.10 7.43 14.59
C CYS A 412 9.51 7.13 13.16
N TYR A 413 9.06 7.95 12.23
CA TYR A 413 9.38 7.84 10.82
C TYR A 413 10.30 8.99 10.43
N VAL A 414 11.37 8.67 9.68
CA VAL A 414 12.37 9.60 9.18
C VAL A 414 12.54 9.40 7.69
N GLY A 415 12.72 10.48 6.95
CA GLY A 415 12.88 10.45 5.50
C GLY A 415 11.57 10.56 4.72
N ARG A 416 11.64 11.30 3.63
CA ARG A 416 10.60 11.52 2.63
C ARG A 416 11.24 11.99 1.34
N ALA A 417 10.55 11.89 0.22
CA ALA A 417 11.07 12.29 -1.08
C ALA A 417 11.66 13.71 -1.05
N GLY A 418 12.95 13.82 -1.40
CA GLY A 418 13.71 15.08 -1.39
C GLY A 418 14.19 15.55 -0.01
N ASP A 419 14.09 14.71 1.02
CA ASP A 419 14.58 14.97 2.38
C ASP A 419 14.91 13.61 3.04
N GLU A 420 15.97 12.96 2.52
CA GLU A 420 16.32 11.58 2.84
C GLU A 420 17.67 11.45 3.58
N ASP A 421 18.40 12.56 3.76
CA ASP A 421 19.79 12.54 4.25
C ASP A 421 19.89 11.89 5.64
N ALA A 422 18.93 12.17 6.53
CA ALA A 422 18.91 11.62 7.87
C ALA A 422 18.77 10.08 7.91
N VAL A 423 18.23 9.45 6.85
CA VAL A 423 18.08 7.99 6.75
C VAL A 423 19.44 7.28 6.77
N SER A 424 20.47 7.93 6.24
CA SER A 424 21.83 7.36 6.11
C SER A 424 22.76 7.68 7.28
N LEU A 425 22.29 8.42 8.29
CA LEU A 425 23.08 8.74 9.46
C LEU A 425 23.42 7.48 10.27
N PRO A 426 24.55 7.46 10.98
CA PRO A 426 24.85 6.42 11.98
C PRO A 426 23.72 6.28 13.01
N ASP A 427 23.53 5.08 13.55
CA ASP A 427 22.39 4.75 14.43
C ASP A 427 22.28 5.70 15.63
N ASP A 428 23.39 5.97 16.28
CA ASP A 428 23.45 6.85 17.45
C ASP A 428 23.05 8.30 17.10
N GLN A 429 23.43 8.79 15.91
CA GLN A 429 23.06 10.12 15.44
C GLN A 429 21.56 10.18 15.09
N LEU A 430 21.06 9.17 14.38
CA LEU A 430 19.65 9.08 14.03
C LEU A 430 18.76 9.03 15.28
N VAL A 431 19.12 8.22 16.27
CA VAL A 431 18.40 8.13 17.54
C VAL A 431 18.43 9.46 18.30
N ARG A 432 19.60 10.14 18.36
CA ARG A 432 19.68 11.46 18.98
C ARG A 432 18.75 12.47 18.32
N LEU A 433 18.69 12.51 17.00
CA LEU A 433 17.78 13.41 16.27
C LEU A 433 16.31 13.11 16.59
N VAL A 434 15.92 11.84 16.56
CA VAL A 434 14.54 11.42 16.88
C VAL A 434 14.19 11.77 18.32
N ARG A 435 15.06 11.48 19.27
CA ARG A 435 14.83 11.81 20.70
C ARG A 435 14.72 13.29 20.94
N ARG A 436 15.54 14.13 20.28
CA ARG A 436 15.43 15.59 20.36
C ARG A 436 14.08 16.07 19.88
N ASP A 437 13.61 15.60 18.72
CA ASP A 437 12.30 15.98 18.19
C ASP A 437 11.16 15.52 19.12
N LEU A 438 11.25 14.32 19.72
CA LEU A 438 10.26 13.84 20.70
C LEU A 438 10.27 14.67 21.98
N GLU A 439 11.44 15.08 22.48
CA GLU A 439 11.57 15.95 23.65
C GLU A 439 10.93 17.31 23.38
N GLU A 440 11.27 17.95 22.26
CA GLU A 440 10.77 19.28 21.90
C GLU A 440 9.26 19.29 21.59
N LEU A 441 8.74 18.25 20.91
CA LEU A 441 7.34 18.19 20.47
C LEU A 441 6.38 17.67 21.53
N ILE A 442 6.81 16.68 22.29
CA ILE A 442 5.94 15.97 23.26
C ILE A 442 6.56 15.80 24.64
N GLY A 443 7.75 16.38 24.88
CA GLY A 443 8.42 16.43 26.19
C GLY A 443 8.85 15.06 26.72
N VAL A 444 9.19 14.13 25.84
CA VAL A 444 9.73 12.80 26.22
C VAL A 444 11.22 12.90 26.47
N THR A 445 11.63 12.88 27.74
CA THR A 445 13.03 12.93 28.18
C THR A 445 13.57 11.58 28.62
N ALA A 446 12.69 10.61 28.93
CA ALA A 446 13.05 9.28 29.37
C ALA A 446 14.03 8.59 28.39
N ALA A 447 14.97 7.81 28.93
CA ALA A 447 15.83 6.96 28.12
C ALA A 447 15.04 5.71 27.66
N PRO A 448 15.10 5.34 26.38
CA PRO A 448 14.48 4.11 25.93
C PRO A 448 15.25 2.89 26.47
N GLU A 449 14.54 1.84 26.86
CA GLU A 449 15.11 0.55 27.24
C GLU A 449 15.50 -0.29 26.01
N MET A 450 14.80 -0.08 24.90
CA MET A 450 15.06 -0.74 23.63
C MET A 450 14.93 0.26 22.47
N THR A 451 15.82 0.13 21.52
CA THR A 451 15.80 0.87 20.25
C THR A 451 15.94 -0.11 19.10
N GLU A 452 15.03 -0.06 18.16
CA GLU A 452 15.09 -0.83 16.91
C GLU A 452 15.04 0.12 15.72
N ILE A 453 16.03 0.03 14.83
CA ILE A 453 16.14 0.88 13.64
C ILE A 453 15.99 0.01 12.40
N THR A 454 15.13 0.40 11.52
CA THR A 454 14.97 -0.22 10.20
C THR A 454 15.11 0.81 9.11
N ARG A 455 16.11 0.66 8.25
CA ARG A 455 16.30 1.49 7.05
C ARG A 455 15.74 0.78 5.83
N LEU A 456 14.86 1.45 5.15
CA LEU A 456 14.22 0.98 3.93
C LEU A 456 14.69 1.87 2.77
N HIS A 457 15.89 1.60 2.26
CA HIS A 457 16.46 2.34 1.15
C HIS A 457 15.68 2.07 -0.13
N ARG A 458 15.40 3.15 -0.90
CA ARG A 458 14.66 3.08 -2.16
C ARG A 458 13.41 2.19 -2.06
N SER A 459 12.58 2.43 -1.04
CA SER A 459 11.49 1.51 -0.68
C SER A 459 10.11 2.00 -1.13
N MET A 460 9.92 3.32 -1.28
CA MET A 460 8.62 3.93 -1.52
C MET A 460 8.54 4.48 -2.96
N PRO A 461 7.93 3.74 -3.91
CA PRO A 461 7.80 4.21 -5.30
C PRO A 461 6.94 5.45 -5.38
N GLN A 462 7.39 6.41 -6.18
CA GLN A 462 6.76 7.70 -6.43
C GLN A 462 6.19 7.70 -7.85
N TYR A 463 4.87 7.67 -7.98
CA TYR A 463 4.21 7.65 -9.28
C TYR A 463 4.19 9.05 -9.90
N PRO A 464 4.91 9.29 -11.02
CA PRO A 464 4.90 10.59 -11.68
C PRO A 464 3.54 10.87 -12.34
N VAL A 465 3.27 12.14 -12.62
CA VAL A 465 2.12 12.53 -13.45
C VAL A 465 2.16 11.79 -14.78
N GLY A 466 1.02 11.22 -15.20
CA GLY A 466 0.90 10.38 -16.40
C GLY A 466 1.26 8.91 -16.17
N HIS A 467 1.51 8.49 -14.93
CA HIS A 467 1.88 7.10 -14.60
C HIS A 467 0.87 6.07 -15.08
N VAL A 468 -0.43 6.34 -14.93
CA VAL A 468 -1.50 5.38 -15.28
C VAL A 468 -1.49 5.07 -16.77
N GLU A 469 -1.41 6.10 -17.60
CA GLU A 469 -1.37 5.96 -19.06
C GLU A 469 -0.08 5.27 -19.51
N ALA A 470 1.05 5.70 -18.97
CA ALA A 470 2.35 5.11 -19.29
C ALA A 470 2.42 3.62 -18.89
N MET A 471 1.83 3.26 -17.75
CA MET A 471 1.75 1.87 -17.29
C MET A 471 0.85 1.00 -18.17
N ARG A 472 -0.29 1.56 -18.63
CA ARG A 472 -1.19 0.87 -19.57
C ARG A 472 -0.47 0.57 -20.88
N ASP A 473 0.22 1.55 -21.43
CA ASP A 473 0.99 1.40 -22.66
C ASP A 473 2.15 0.41 -22.51
N PHE A 474 2.85 0.44 -21.39
CA PHE A 474 3.90 -0.52 -21.06
C PHE A 474 3.36 -1.94 -21.02
N ARG A 475 2.25 -2.20 -20.29
CA ARG A 475 1.64 -3.53 -20.20
C ARG A 475 1.21 -4.07 -21.57
N ARG A 476 0.66 -3.19 -22.44
CA ARG A 476 0.28 -3.57 -23.80
C ARG A 476 1.51 -4.00 -24.60
N ARG A 477 2.57 -3.18 -24.62
CA ARG A 477 3.82 -3.50 -25.33
C ARG A 477 4.51 -4.74 -24.76
N LEU A 478 4.46 -4.93 -23.44
CA LEU A 478 5.01 -6.12 -22.80
C LEU A 478 4.29 -7.38 -23.27
N ALA A 479 2.96 -7.38 -23.31
CA ALA A 479 2.17 -8.51 -23.79
C ALA A 479 2.41 -8.82 -25.28
N GLU A 480 2.61 -7.79 -26.13
CA GLU A 480 2.95 -7.94 -27.55
C GLU A 480 4.38 -8.50 -27.75
N ALA A 481 5.36 -7.99 -27.00
CA ALA A 481 6.76 -8.38 -27.14
C ALA A 481 7.08 -9.72 -26.48
N LEU A 482 6.48 -9.99 -25.31
CA LEU A 482 6.76 -11.15 -24.46
C LEU A 482 5.44 -11.80 -23.98
N PRO A 483 4.68 -12.48 -24.86
CA PRO A 483 3.47 -13.22 -24.45
C PRO A 483 3.78 -14.21 -23.32
N GLY A 484 2.99 -14.19 -22.23
CA GLY A 484 3.25 -15.03 -21.05
C GLY A 484 4.21 -14.37 -20.03
N VAL A 485 4.54 -13.09 -20.19
CA VAL A 485 5.31 -12.32 -19.20
C VAL A 485 4.47 -11.17 -18.66
N TRP A 486 4.37 -11.07 -17.35
CA TRP A 486 3.61 -10.03 -16.64
C TRP A 486 4.50 -9.28 -15.64
N ALA A 487 4.11 -8.04 -15.37
CA ALA A 487 4.72 -7.21 -14.35
C ALA A 487 3.66 -6.68 -13.38
N ALA A 488 3.86 -6.89 -12.08
CA ALA A 488 2.92 -6.53 -11.02
C ALA A 488 3.64 -6.09 -9.74
N GLY A 489 2.95 -5.39 -8.86
CA GLY A 489 3.44 -4.99 -7.54
C GLY A 489 3.49 -3.49 -7.32
N ALA A 490 4.15 -3.10 -6.22
CA ALA A 490 4.15 -1.71 -5.73
C ALA A 490 4.73 -0.69 -6.72
N ALA A 491 5.53 -1.10 -7.69
CA ALA A 491 6.05 -0.22 -8.74
C ALA A 491 5.01 0.16 -9.79
N PHE A 492 3.94 -0.62 -9.93
CA PHE A 492 3.07 -0.62 -11.10
C PHE A 492 1.69 -0.04 -10.83
N ASP A 493 0.96 -0.49 -9.79
CA ASP A 493 -0.43 -0.10 -9.58
C ASP A 493 -0.85 -0.17 -8.09
N GLY A 494 -0.36 0.78 -7.29
CA GLY A 494 -0.67 0.89 -5.87
C GLY A 494 0.33 0.23 -4.94
N ILE A 495 0.78 1.01 -3.94
CA ILE A 495 1.82 0.59 -2.98
C ILE A 495 1.28 -0.20 -1.78
N GLY A 496 -0.04 -0.16 -1.56
CA GLY A 496 -0.66 -0.81 -0.41
C GLY A 496 -0.61 -2.33 -0.50
N LEU A 497 -0.48 -3.02 0.64
CA LEU A 497 -0.49 -4.48 0.67
C LEU A 497 -1.73 -5.09 -0.02
N PRO A 498 -2.95 -4.55 0.19
CA PRO A 498 -4.12 -5.04 -0.54
C PRO A 498 -4.04 -4.84 -2.06
N ASP A 499 -3.39 -3.75 -2.53
CA ASP A 499 -3.19 -3.50 -3.96
C ASP A 499 -2.20 -4.49 -4.57
N CYS A 500 -1.14 -4.82 -3.82
CA CYS A 500 -0.17 -5.84 -4.20
C CYS A 500 -0.84 -7.22 -4.34
N VAL A 501 -1.71 -7.59 -3.38
CA VAL A 501 -2.46 -8.85 -3.42
C VAL A 501 -3.46 -8.87 -4.59
N ARG A 502 -4.19 -7.77 -4.82
CA ARG A 502 -5.11 -7.65 -5.96
C ARG A 502 -4.40 -7.85 -7.29
N GLN A 503 -3.29 -7.14 -7.51
CA GLN A 503 -2.49 -7.29 -8.73
C GLN A 503 -1.96 -8.71 -8.91
N ALA A 504 -1.50 -9.33 -7.82
CA ALA A 504 -1.02 -10.72 -7.83
C ALA A 504 -2.11 -11.69 -8.31
N ARG A 505 -3.32 -11.57 -7.75
CA ARG A 505 -4.48 -12.36 -8.13
C ARG A 505 -4.87 -12.15 -9.59
N GLU A 506 -5.05 -10.90 -10.01
CA GLU A 506 -5.42 -10.53 -11.38
C GLU A 506 -4.39 -11.07 -12.40
N THR A 507 -3.09 -11.00 -12.06
CA THR A 507 -2.02 -11.53 -12.90
C THR A 507 -2.06 -13.05 -12.98
N ALA A 508 -2.29 -13.74 -11.87
CA ALA A 508 -2.42 -15.20 -11.86
C ALA A 508 -3.64 -15.66 -12.67
N GLU A 509 -4.78 -14.98 -12.53
CA GLU A 509 -5.98 -15.25 -13.34
C GLU A 509 -5.72 -15.07 -14.84
N ALA A 510 -5.01 -13.99 -15.21
CA ALA A 510 -4.64 -13.74 -16.61
C ALA A 510 -3.72 -14.83 -17.18
N ALA A 511 -2.73 -15.26 -16.41
CA ALA A 511 -1.81 -16.33 -16.81
C ALA A 511 -2.53 -17.67 -17.03
N ILE A 512 -3.41 -18.05 -16.12
CA ILE A 512 -4.18 -19.30 -16.25
C ILE A 512 -5.18 -19.22 -17.42
N ARG A 513 -5.80 -18.06 -17.65
CA ARG A 513 -6.70 -17.86 -18.79
C ARG A 513 -5.96 -18.04 -20.11
N GLU A 514 -4.78 -17.39 -20.29
CA GLU A 514 -3.97 -17.56 -21.50
C GLU A 514 -3.65 -19.04 -21.76
N TRP A 515 -3.39 -19.82 -20.72
CA TRP A 515 -3.10 -21.24 -20.89
C TRP A 515 -4.32 -22.10 -21.26
N ARG A 516 -5.50 -21.74 -20.76
CA ARG A 516 -6.75 -22.43 -21.16
C ARG A 516 -7.10 -22.18 -22.62
N ASP A 517 -6.83 -20.98 -23.12
CA ASP A 517 -7.12 -20.59 -24.51
C ASP A 517 -6.13 -21.22 -25.52
N ILE A 518 -4.97 -21.69 -25.05
CA ILE A 518 -3.93 -22.37 -25.86
C ILE A 518 -4.06 -23.92 -25.75
N ALA A 519 -4.82 -24.42 -24.79
CA ALA A 519 -5.07 -25.87 -24.70
C ALA A 519 -5.98 -26.31 -25.87
N PRO A 520 -5.58 -27.36 -26.66
CA PRO A 520 -6.33 -27.83 -27.82
C PRO A 520 -7.71 -28.37 -27.48
#